data_4fb29c6e088f9ecb3237f9b95e4caaf8
#
_entry.id   4fb29c6e088f9ecb3237f9b95e4caaf8
#
_cell.length_a   1.000
_cell.length_b   1.000
_cell.length_c   1.000
_cell.angle_alpha   90.00
_cell.angle_beta   90.00
_cell.angle_gamma   90.00
#
_symmetry.space_group_name_H-M   'P 1'
#
loop_
_entity.id
_entity.type
_entity.pdbx_description
1 polymer ?
#
loop_
_entity_poly.entity_id
_entity_poly.type
_entity_poly.pdbx_seq_one_letter_code
_entity_poly.pdbx_strand_id
1 'polypeptide(L)'
;MDGEKSVVQDEKVLKAKSGYAMLLLGIIGMLLGVAVIIAGCMVFGQTGETNTALLAGSIILGVLLIVGFILELCGLRVLNPNEAYVFALFGKYYGTIKTAGFFWVNPFCEAINPSVRPAAPVVTSSGLANPAALSGKAKKVSLKTLTLNNEKQKVNDELGNPVEIGAVVIWKVTNPTKAVINVENYKNYLSIQCDAIIRNTARMYPYDTSEKGDEKSLRGSSQEIAEI
;
A
#
# COMPACT_ATOMS: atom_id res chain seq x y z
N MET A 1 16.30 4.63 -31.89
CA MET A 1 15.50 5.31 -30.86
C MET A 1 14.27 4.46 -30.63
N ASP A 2 14.45 3.41 -29.85
CA ASP A 2 13.37 2.48 -29.54
C ASP A 2 12.45 3.15 -28.51
N GLY A 3 11.19 3.33 -28.93
CA GLY A 3 10.17 3.95 -28.11
C GLY A 3 9.98 3.18 -26.80
N GLU A 4 10.27 3.86 -25.71
CA GLU A 4 9.97 3.45 -24.36
C GLU A 4 8.45 3.21 -24.26
N LYS A 5 8.06 1.94 -24.46
CA LYS A 5 6.70 1.49 -24.17
C LYS A 5 6.52 1.70 -22.68
N SER A 6 5.82 2.79 -22.32
CA SER A 6 5.28 2.95 -20.97
C SER A 6 4.52 1.66 -20.67
N VAL A 7 5.10 0.83 -19.78
CA VAL A 7 4.49 -0.42 -19.35
C VAL A 7 3.29 -0.01 -18.48
N VAL A 8 2.16 0.27 -19.12
CA VAL A 8 0.88 0.38 -18.45
C VAL A 8 0.59 -1.01 -17.91
N GLN A 9 1.04 -1.29 -16.71
CA GLN A 9 0.74 -2.56 -16.07
C GLN A 9 -0.75 -2.59 -15.73
N ASP A 10 -1.47 -3.46 -16.42
CA ASP A 10 -2.87 -3.75 -16.10
C ASP A 10 -2.96 -4.37 -14.71
N GLU A 11 -4.00 -4.00 -13.98
CA GLU A 11 -4.22 -4.45 -12.63
C GLU A 11 -4.50 -5.95 -12.58
N LYS A 12 -3.57 -6.71 -12.00
CA LYS A 12 -3.73 -8.13 -11.74
C LYS A 12 -4.30 -8.34 -10.33
N VAL A 13 -5.59 -8.62 -10.23
CA VAL A 13 -6.23 -8.95 -8.96
C VAL A 13 -5.77 -10.35 -8.52
N LEU A 14 -5.10 -10.44 -7.37
CA LEU A 14 -4.67 -11.70 -6.79
C LEU A 14 -5.84 -12.40 -6.09
N LYS A 15 -6.06 -13.66 -6.44
CA LYS A 15 -6.89 -14.59 -5.66
C LYS A 15 -6.01 -15.19 -4.56
N ALA A 16 -5.89 -14.48 -3.43
CA ALA A 16 -5.10 -14.95 -2.30
C ALA A 16 -5.80 -16.14 -1.62
N LYS A 17 -4.99 -17.08 -1.08
CA LYS A 17 -5.49 -18.21 -0.32
C LYS A 17 -6.05 -17.74 1.03
N SER A 18 -7.02 -18.48 1.59
CA SER A 18 -7.55 -18.20 2.92
C SER A 18 -6.45 -18.24 3.99
N GLY A 19 -6.30 -17.15 4.73
CA GLY A 19 -5.31 -17.07 5.82
C GLY A 19 -5.62 -18.01 6.98
N TYR A 20 -6.90 -18.31 7.24
CA TYR A 20 -7.29 -19.23 8.30
C TYR A 20 -6.81 -20.67 8.06
N ALA A 21 -6.96 -21.15 6.82
CA ALA A 21 -6.51 -22.49 6.46
C ALA A 21 -4.99 -22.62 6.55
N MET A 22 -4.24 -21.60 6.09
CA MET A 22 -2.78 -21.59 6.16
C MET A 22 -2.28 -21.41 7.60
N LEU A 23 -2.98 -20.63 8.41
CA LEU A 23 -2.65 -20.51 9.85
C LEU A 23 -2.81 -21.84 10.58
N LEU A 24 -3.92 -22.56 10.36
CA LEU A 24 -4.14 -23.90 10.94
C LEU A 24 -3.05 -24.86 10.48
N LEU A 25 -2.74 -24.87 9.19
CA LEU A 25 -1.70 -25.73 8.62
C LEU A 25 -0.33 -25.44 9.22
N GLY A 26 0.02 -24.16 9.38
CA GLY A 26 1.26 -23.73 10.01
C GLY A 26 1.38 -24.19 11.47
N ILE A 27 0.31 -24.07 12.28
CA ILE A 27 0.28 -24.51 13.68
C ILE A 27 0.42 -26.04 13.76
N ILE A 28 -0.35 -26.78 12.97
CA ILE A 28 -0.30 -28.24 12.94
C ILE A 28 1.09 -28.71 12.50
N GLY A 29 1.67 -28.06 11.49
CA GLY A 29 3.01 -28.38 11.01
C GLY A 29 4.10 -28.12 12.03
N MET A 30 4.02 -27.03 12.80
CA MET A 30 4.96 -26.79 13.91
C MET A 30 4.84 -27.87 15.00
N LEU A 31 3.62 -28.24 15.39
CA LEU A 31 3.40 -29.31 16.36
C LEU A 31 3.95 -30.65 15.87
N LEU A 32 3.79 -30.94 14.58
CA LEU A 32 4.32 -32.13 13.94
C LEU A 32 5.87 -32.12 13.95
N GLY A 33 6.50 -30.98 13.67
CA GLY A 33 7.95 -30.81 13.77
C GLY A 33 8.48 -31.12 15.19
N VAL A 34 7.79 -30.59 16.22
CA VAL A 34 8.13 -30.89 17.63
C VAL A 34 7.92 -32.37 17.94
N ALA A 35 6.83 -32.97 17.48
CA ALA A 35 6.54 -34.40 17.69
C ALA A 35 7.62 -35.32 17.08
N VAL A 36 8.14 -34.96 15.90
CA VAL A 36 9.23 -35.69 15.23
C VAL A 36 10.50 -35.66 16.07
N ILE A 37 10.85 -34.50 16.66
CA ILE A 37 12.02 -34.39 17.56
C ILE A 37 11.83 -35.28 18.82
N ILE A 38 10.66 -35.18 19.46
CA ILE A 38 10.36 -35.97 20.67
C ILE A 38 10.40 -37.46 20.37
N ALA A 39 9.80 -37.89 19.24
CA ALA A 39 9.83 -39.31 18.85
C ALA A 39 11.26 -39.80 18.59
N GLY A 40 12.11 -38.99 17.95
CA GLY A 40 13.53 -39.31 17.75
C GLY A 40 14.29 -39.49 19.09
N CYS A 41 14.04 -38.60 20.06
CA CYS A 41 14.62 -38.67 21.39
C CYS A 41 14.15 -39.92 22.15
N MET A 42 12.85 -40.29 22.06
CA MET A 42 12.32 -41.49 22.73
C MET A 42 12.91 -42.79 22.14
N VAL A 43 13.00 -42.89 20.82
CA VAL A 43 13.61 -44.03 20.14
C VAL A 43 15.08 -44.20 20.55
N PHE A 44 15.83 -43.10 20.63
CA PHE A 44 17.21 -43.10 21.07
C PHE A 44 17.35 -43.60 22.53
N GLY A 45 16.45 -43.13 23.41
CA GLY A 45 16.45 -43.58 24.82
C GLY A 45 16.18 -45.07 24.99
N GLN A 46 15.44 -45.70 24.05
CA GLN A 46 15.14 -47.15 24.10
C GLN A 46 16.21 -48.01 23.43
N THR A 47 16.87 -47.53 22.39
CA THR A 47 17.79 -48.32 21.56
C THR A 47 19.28 -48.17 21.95
N GLY A 48 19.60 -47.25 22.87
CA GLY A 48 20.97 -46.95 23.28
C GLY A 48 21.83 -46.30 22.22
N GLU A 49 23.13 -46.19 22.46
CA GLU A 49 24.07 -45.40 21.65
C GLU A 49 24.23 -45.84 20.18
N THR A 50 23.64 -46.95 19.76
CA THR A 50 23.82 -47.49 18.40
C THR A 50 23.15 -46.70 17.28
N ASN A 51 22.23 -45.76 17.58
CA ASN A 51 21.45 -45.05 16.58
C ASN A 51 21.58 -43.53 16.63
N THR A 52 22.79 -43.02 16.91
CA THR A 52 23.06 -41.55 16.88
C THR A 52 22.70 -40.88 15.58
N ALA A 53 22.83 -41.57 14.44
CA ALA A 53 22.45 -41.08 13.14
C ALA A 53 20.94 -40.85 12.98
N LEU A 54 20.11 -41.73 13.57
CA LEU A 54 18.64 -41.57 13.59
C LEU A 54 18.22 -40.38 14.45
N LEU A 55 18.85 -40.20 15.61
CA LEU A 55 18.61 -39.06 16.49
C LEU A 55 18.98 -37.75 15.79
N ALA A 56 20.17 -37.65 15.19
CA ALA A 56 20.61 -36.48 14.44
C ALA A 56 19.67 -36.20 13.27
N GLY A 57 19.26 -37.21 12.52
CA GLY A 57 18.32 -37.09 11.41
C GLY A 57 16.94 -36.57 11.84
N SER A 58 16.39 -37.05 12.95
CA SER A 58 15.09 -36.59 13.47
C SER A 58 15.14 -35.15 13.97
N ILE A 59 16.23 -34.72 14.61
CA ILE A 59 16.43 -33.33 15.05
C ILE A 59 16.53 -32.43 13.84
N ILE A 60 17.37 -32.76 12.85
CA ILE A 60 17.54 -31.96 11.64
C ILE A 60 16.20 -31.81 10.89
N LEU A 61 15.47 -32.91 10.70
CA LEU A 61 14.18 -32.93 10.03
C LEU A 61 13.13 -32.08 10.79
N GLY A 62 13.06 -32.26 12.12
CA GLY A 62 12.11 -31.48 12.93
C GLY A 62 12.41 -30.01 12.95
N VAL A 63 13.67 -29.59 13.04
CA VAL A 63 14.07 -28.17 12.94
C VAL A 63 13.74 -27.60 11.57
N LEU A 64 14.00 -28.33 10.49
CA LEU A 64 13.71 -27.90 9.13
C LEU A 64 12.20 -27.69 8.91
N LEU A 65 11.37 -28.60 9.46
CA LEU A 65 9.91 -28.46 9.43
C LEU A 65 9.47 -27.20 10.21
N ILE A 66 9.96 -27.00 11.42
CA ILE A 66 9.61 -25.83 12.23
C ILE A 66 9.97 -24.53 11.52
N VAL A 67 11.19 -24.42 10.99
CA VAL A 67 11.64 -23.25 10.25
C VAL A 67 10.78 -23.02 8.99
N GLY A 68 10.45 -24.07 8.24
CA GLY A 68 9.60 -24.00 7.06
C GLY A 68 8.20 -23.45 7.39
N PHE A 69 7.58 -23.94 8.47
CA PHE A 69 6.26 -23.46 8.88
C PHE A 69 6.28 -22.07 9.50
N ILE A 70 7.36 -21.65 10.16
CA ILE A 70 7.55 -20.26 10.59
C ILE A 70 7.59 -19.33 9.37
N LEU A 71 8.34 -19.69 8.33
CA LEU A 71 8.38 -18.92 7.07
C LEU A 71 6.99 -18.85 6.41
N GLU A 72 6.22 -19.94 6.44
CA GLU A 72 4.85 -19.95 5.93
C GLU A 72 3.97 -18.95 6.68
N LEU A 73 4.03 -18.93 8.01
CA LEU A 73 3.26 -17.99 8.85
C LEU A 73 3.62 -16.53 8.60
N CYS A 74 4.84 -16.22 8.18
CA CYS A 74 5.25 -14.86 7.79
C CYS A 74 4.48 -14.31 6.58
N GLY A 75 3.83 -15.17 5.78
CA GLY A 75 2.99 -14.78 4.64
C GLY A 75 1.58 -14.32 5.01
N LEU A 76 1.17 -14.40 6.27
CA LEU A 76 -0.17 -14.01 6.70
C LEU A 76 -0.33 -12.48 6.69
N ARG A 77 -1.42 -11.99 6.06
CA ARG A 77 -1.75 -10.57 5.93
C ARG A 77 -3.22 -10.31 6.22
N VAL A 78 -3.48 -9.21 6.92
CA VAL A 78 -4.84 -8.73 7.19
C VAL A 78 -5.10 -7.48 6.38
N LEU A 79 -6.20 -7.45 5.65
CA LEU A 79 -6.66 -6.30 4.88
C LEU A 79 -8.01 -5.84 5.39
N ASN A 80 -8.10 -4.56 5.78
CA ASN A 80 -9.35 -3.96 6.24
C ASN A 80 -10.22 -3.54 5.05
N PRO A 81 -11.52 -3.31 5.27
CA PRO A 81 -12.40 -2.75 4.26
C PRO A 81 -11.88 -1.40 3.72
N ASN A 82 -12.03 -1.19 2.41
CA ASN A 82 -11.57 0.01 1.72
C ASN A 82 -10.06 0.27 1.82
N GLU A 83 -9.26 -0.80 1.90
CA GLU A 83 -7.82 -0.78 1.77
C GLU A 83 -7.38 -1.72 0.65
N ALA A 84 -6.21 -1.49 0.09
CA ALA A 84 -5.59 -2.38 -0.89
C ALA A 84 -4.12 -2.61 -0.57
N TYR A 85 -3.63 -3.79 -0.91
CA TYR A 85 -2.21 -4.09 -0.98
C TYR A 85 -1.76 -4.22 -2.43
N VAL A 86 -0.68 -3.56 -2.77
CA VAL A 86 0.05 -3.75 -4.02
C VAL A 86 1.33 -4.49 -3.70
N PHE A 87 1.51 -5.67 -4.26
CA PHE A 87 2.64 -6.55 -3.97
C PHE A 87 3.63 -6.57 -5.12
N ALA A 88 4.92 -6.54 -4.77
CA ALA A 88 6.01 -6.90 -5.65
C ALA A 88 6.75 -8.12 -5.12
N LEU A 89 7.25 -8.94 -6.03
CA LEU A 89 8.10 -10.10 -5.79
C LEU A 89 9.43 -9.86 -6.49
N PHE A 90 10.50 -9.73 -5.74
CA PHE A 90 11.85 -9.45 -6.26
C PHE A 90 11.89 -8.30 -7.29
N GLY A 91 11.21 -7.18 -6.96
CA GLY A 91 11.17 -5.99 -7.82
C GLY A 91 10.17 -6.04 -8.99
N LYS A 92 9.52 -7.18 -9.25
CA LYS A 92 8.47 -7.30 -10.27
C LYS A 92 7.08 -7.20 -9.64
N TYR A 93 6.16 -6.52 -10.31
CA TYR A 93 4.77 -6.47 -9.88
C TYR A 93 4.16 -7.88 -9.83
N TYR A 94 3.70 -8.29 -8.67
CA TYR A 94 3.12 -9.60 -8.44
C TYR A 94 1.60 -9.58 -8.56
N GLY A 95 0.95 -8.56 -7.98
CA GLY A 95 -0.48 -8.34 -8.05
C GLY A 95 -1.03 -7.52 -6.90
N THR A 96 -2.33 -7.27 -6.94
CA THR A 96 -3.05 -6.38 -6.01
C THR A 96 -4.21 -7.12 -5.34
N ILE A 97 -4.40 -6.90 -4.04
CA ILE A 97 -5.55 -7.41 -3.26
C ILE A 97 -6.37 -6.22 -2.80
N LYS A 98 -7.67 -6.23 -3.13
CA LYS A 98 -8.65 -5.19 -2.74
C LYS A 98 -9.74 -5.70 -1.81
N THR A 99 -9.94 -7.02 -1.76
CA THR A 99 -10.96 -7.63 -0.90
C THR A 99 -10.50 -7.63 0.55
N ALA A 100 -11.37 -7.16 1.45
CA ALA A 100 -11.11 -7.23 2.88
C ALA A 100 -11.10 -8.68 3.38
N GLY A 101 -10.22 -8.97 4.33
CA GLY A 101 -10.14 -10.29 4.92
C GLY A 101 -8.76 -10.67 5.43
N PHE A 102 -8.65 -11.93 5.80
CA PHE A 102 -7.41 -12.55 6.25
C PHE A 102 -6.90 -13.50 5.17
N PHE A 103 -5.74 -13.18 4.61
CA PHE A 103 -5.16 -13.84 3.45
C PHE A 103 -3.74 -14.32 3.72
N TRP A 104 -3.37 -15.35 3.00
CA TRP A 104 -2.00 -15.78 2.86
C TRP A 104 -1.43 -15.37 1.50
N VAL A 105 -0.28 -14.72 1.53
CA VAL A 105 0.49 -14.30 0.36
C VAL A 105 1.90 -14.82 0.51
N ASN A 106 2.59 -15.10 -0.58
CA ASN A 106 3.98 -15.54 -0.54
C ASN A 106 4.80 -14.64 0.40
N PRO A 107 5.51 -15.20 1.40
CA PRO A 107 6.27 -14.43 2.39
C PRO A 107 7.36 -13.54 1.79
N PHE A 108 7.86 -13.89 0.60
CA PHE A 108 8.84 -13.09 -0.13
C PHE A 108 8.25 -11.90 -0.90
N CYS A 109 6.93 -11.75 -0.92
CA CYS A 109 6.28 -10.59 -1.50
C CYS A 109 6.35 -9.39 -0.55
N GLU A 110 6.80 -8.27 -1.09
CA GLU A 110 6.79 -6.99 -0.39
C GLU A 110 5.58 -6.16 -0.82
N ALA A 111 4.89 -5.56 0.17
CA ALA A 111 3.86 -4.57 -0.11
C ALA A 111 4.50 -3.22 -0.37
N ILE A 112 4.14 -2.57 -1.48
CA ILE A 112 4.70 -1.29 -1.92
C ILE A 112 3.66 -0.19 -1.71
N ASN A 113 4.08 0.92 -1.12
CA ASN A 113 3.35 2.19 -1.11
C ASN A 113 4.34 3.36 -0.99
N PRO A 114 4.84 3.90 -2.10
CA PRO A 114 5.85 4.96 -2.09
C PRO A 114 5.30 6.30 -1.58
N SER A 115 3.98 6.52 -1.63
CA SER A 115 3.35 7.76 -1.15
C SER A 115 3.34 7.92 0.37
N VAL A 116 3.66 6.87 1.11
CA VAL A 116 3.84 6.93 2.55
C VAL A 116 5.34 6.97 2.82
N ARG A 117 5.88 8.15 3.09
CA ARG A 117 7.25 8.25 3.64
C ARG A 117 7.29 7.44 4.93
N PRO A 118 8.32 6.56 5.11
CA PRO A 118 8.56 6.01 6.43
C PRO A 118 8.67 7.20 7.38
N ALA A 119 7.87 7.22 8.43
CA ALA A 119 8.03 8.21 9.47
C ALA A 119 9.50 8.13 9.91
N ALA A 120 10.23 9.24 9.78
CA ALA A 120 11.58 9.32 10.29
C ALA A 120 11.56 8.78 11.73
N PRO A 121 12.52 7.95 12.14
CA PRO A 121 12.55 7.44 13.49
C PRO A 121 12.52 8.64 14.44
N VAL A 122 11.40 8.86 15.09
CA VAL A 122 11.31 9.85 16.16
C VAL A 122 12.13 9.26 17.27
N VAL A 123 13.35 9.73 17.39
CA VAL A 123 14.24 9.43 18.52
C VAL A 123 13.60 10.13 19.73
N THR A 124 12.67 9.44 20.36
CA THR A 124 12.21 9.84 21.68
C THR A 124 13.35 9.59 22.64
N SER A 125 13.59 10.52 23.56
CA SER A 125 14.65 10.54 24.58
C SER A 125 14.71 9.28 25.47
N SER A 126 13.86 8.31 25.26
CA SER A 126 13.81 6.99 25.94
C SER A 126 14.40 5.83 25.11
N GLY A 127 15.05 6.09 23.98
CA GLY A 127 15.85 5.08 23.26
C GLY A 127 15.11 3.90 22.63
N LEU A 128 13.80 3.77 22.82
CA LEU A 128 12.99 2.73 22.17
C LEU A 128 12.35 3.31 20.90
N ALA A 129 12.87 2.90 19.75
CA ALA A 129 12.17 3.07 18.49
C ALA A 129 10.75 2.51 18.62
N ASN A 130 9.75 3.38 18.45
CA ASN A 130 8.35 2.98 18.56
C ASN A 130 8.04 1.95 17.47
N PRO A 131 7.80 0.66 17.78
CA PRO A 131 7.56 -0.39 16.78
C PRO A 131 6.29 -0.14 15.95
N ALA A 132 5.45 0.82 16.34
CA ALA A 132 4.29 1.26 15.57
C ALA A 132 4.68 1.93 14.24
N ALA A 133 5.91 2.44 14.08
CA ALA A 133 6.42 2.95 12.81
C ALA A 133 6.70 1.84 11.79
N LEU A 134 6.91 0.61 12.24
CA LEU A 134 7.00 -0.62 11.42
C LEU A 134 5.63 -1.22 11.09
N SER A 135 4.56 -0.59 11.55
CA SER A 135 3.19 -1.06 11.38
C SER A 135 2.85 -1.16 9.89
N GLY A 136 2.38 -2.34 9.48
CA GLY A 136 1.92 -2.63 8.11
C GLY A 136 0.83 -1.71 7.55
N LYS A 137 0.39 -0.71 8.34
CA LYS A 137 -0.51 0.37 7.95
C LYS A 137 0.13 1.30 6.91
N ALA A 138 1.45 1.51 6.99
CA ALA A 138 2.18 2.37 6.05
C ALA A 138 2.26 1.78 4.63
N LYS A 139 2.14 0.45 4.50
CA LYS A 139 2.24 -0.24 3.20
C LYS A 139 0.90 -0.43 2.49
N LYS A 140 -0.21 -0.04 3.11
CA LYS A 140 -1.56 -0.14 2.54
C LYS A 140 -1.96 1.13 1.80
N VAL A 141 -2.70 0.96 0.71
CA VAL A 141 -3.31 2.05 -0.04
C VAL A 141 -4.75 2.21 0.41
N SER A 142 -5.14 3.41 0.83
CA SER A 142 -6.53 3.70 1.19
C SER A 142 -7.36 3.88 -0.07
N LEU A 143 -8.49 3.18 -0.14
CA LEU A 143 -9.52 3.33 -1.18
C LEU A 143 -10.69 4.18 -0.69
N LYS A 144 -10.61 4.70 0.54
CA LYS A 144 -11.61 5.61 1.10
C LYS A 144 -11.57 6.94 0.36
N THR A 145 -12.67 7.63 0.38
CA THR A 145 -12.71 9.03 -0.06
C THR A 145 -11.83 9.87 0.86
N LEU A 146 -10.99 10.67 0.26
CA LEU A 146 -10.04 11.55 0.93
C LEU A 146 -10.33 12.99 0.49
N THR A 147 -10.04 13.93 1.38
CA THR A 147 -10.15 15.37 1.10
C THR A 147 -8.75 15.96 1.04
N LEU A 148 -8.47 16.67 -0.03
CA LEU A 148 -7.28 17.50 -0.18
C LEU A 148 -7.72 18.95 -0.05
N ASN A 149 -7.25 19.64 0.99
CA ASN A 149 -7.39 21.07 1.13
C ASN A 149 -6.16 21.72 0.52
N ASN A 150 -6.34 22.32 -0.67
CA ASN A 150 -5.27 23.01 -1.35
C ASN A 150 -5.16 24.44 -0.82
N GLU A 151 -3.94 24.88 -0.52
CA GLU A 151 -3.70 26.20 0.04
C GLU A 151 -4.15 27.29 -0.94
N LYS A 152 -4.56 28.44 -0.40
CA LYS A 152 -4.93 29.59 -1.22
C LYS A 152 -3.71 30.06 -2.02
N GLN A 153 -3.90 30.20 -3.31
CA GLN A 153 -2.88 30.74 -4.21
C GLN A 153 -3.33 32.05 -4.87
N LYS A 154 -2.40 32.96 -5.05
CA LYS A 154 -2.63 34.19 -5.82
C LYS A 154 -2.45 33.89 -7.30
N VAL A 155 -3.48 34.15 -8.06
CA VAL A 155 -3.50 33.98 -9.53
C VAL A 155 -4.08 35.23 -10.15
N ASN A 156 -3.69 35.54 -11.40
CA ASN A 156 -4.30 36.60 -12.13
C ASN A 156 -5.45 36.08 -12.98
N ASP A 157 -6.55 36.81 -12.99
CA ASP A 157 -7.69 36.55 -13.87
C ASP A 157 -7.36 36.91 -15.34
N GLU A 158 -8.34 36.78 -16.24
CA GLU A 158 -8.20 37.14 -17.65
C GLU A 158 -7.83 38.62 -17.84
N LEU A 159 -8.34 39.51 -16.99
CA LEU A 159 -8.10 40.96 -17.04
C LEU A 159 -6.79 41.38 -16.33
N GLY A 160 -6.07 40.41 -15.72
CA GLY A 160 -4.84 40.67 -15.00
C GLY A 160 -5.03 41.05 -13.53
N ASN A 161 -6.25 40.99 -12.99
CA ASN A 161 -6.49 41.30 -11.59
C ASN A 161 -6.00 40.15 -10.70
N PRO A 162 -5.30 40.40 -9.58
CA PRO A 162 -4.87 39.37 -8.67
C PRO A 162 -6.04 38.86 -7.81
N VAL A 163 -6.33 37.57 -7.91
CA VAL A 163 -7.39 36.88 -7.14
C VAL A 163 -6.76 35.81 -6.26
N GLU A 164 -7.29 35.63 -5.05
CA GLU A 164 -6.91 34.52 -4.16
C GLU A 164 -7.95 33.40 -4.26
N ILE A 165 -7.52 32.24 -4.76
CA ILE A 165 -8.37 31.06 -4.92
C ILE A 165 -7.83 29.91 -4.10
N GLY A 166 -8.70 29.29 -3.31
CA GLY A 166 -8.45 28.02 -2.62
C GLY A 166 -9.44 26.96 -3.06
N ALA A 167 -9.02 25.71 -3.11
CA ALA A 167 -9.88 24.61 -3.52
C ALA A 167 -9.84 23.47 -2.52
N VAL A 168 -11.00 22.83 -2.33
CA VAL A 168 -11.13 21.59 -1.58
C VAL A 168 -11.50 20.50 -2.57
N VAL A 169 -10.61 19.52 -2.72
CA VAL A 169 -10.77 18.42 -3.67
C VAL A 169 -11.12 17.13 -2.94
N ILE A 170 -12.27 16.57 -3.29
CA ILE A 170 -12.72 15.27 -2.78
C ILE A 170 -12.35 14.21 -3.81
N TRP A 171 -11.56 13.23 -3.41
CA TRP A 171 -11.01 12.24 -4.32
C TRP A 171 -10.90 10.86 -3.68
N LYS A 172 -10.76 9.82 -4.50
CA LYS A 172 -10.52 8.44 -4.06
C LYS A 172 -9.62 7.71 -5.05
N VAL A 173 -8.85 6.72 -4.56
CA VAL A 173 -8.06 5.85 -5.42
C VAL A 173 -8.96 4.75 -5.96
N THR A 174 -9.15 4.69 -7.27
CA THR A 174 -9.91 3.62 -7.95
C THR A 174 -9.00 2.47 -8.36
N ASN A 175 -7.79 2.78 -8.84
CA ASN A 175 -6.80 1.80 -9.24
C ASN A 175 -5.52 1.97 -8.42
N PRO A 176 -5.36 1.18 -7.32
CA PRO A 176 -4.20 1.28 -6.45
C PRO A 176 -2.90 0.87 -7.14
N THR A 177 -2.94 -0.02 -8.14
CA THR A 177 -1.77 -0.45 -8.89
C THR A 177 -1.15 0.71 -9.66
N LYS A 178 -1.97 1.43 -10.44
CA LYS A 178 -1.50 2.60 -11.20
C LYS A 178 -1.05 3.73 -10.27
N ALA A 179 -1.75 3.94 -9.16
CA ALA A 179 -1.41 4.98 -8.19
C ALA A 179 -0.05 4.75 -7.49
N VAL A 180 0.35 3.48 -7.30
CA VAL A 180 1.58 3.12 -6.60
C VAL A 180 2.77 2.92 -7.56
N ILE A 181 2.52 2.35 -8.74
CA ILE A 181 3.60 2.01 -9.67
C ILE A 181 3.97 3.19 -10.56
N ASN A 182 2.98 3.96 -11.02
CA ASN A 182 3.22 5.02 -12.00
C ASN A 182 3.51 6.38 -11.35
N VAL A 183 3.19 6.56 -10.06
CA VAL A 183 3.33 7.84 -9.37
C VAL A 183 4.05 7.64 -8.04
N GLU A 184 5.14 8.35 -7.82
CA GLU A 184 5.91 8.26 -6.57
C GLU A 184 5.11 8.75 -5.36
N ASN A 185 4.42 9.88 -5.50
CA ASN A 185 3.56 10.44 -4.47
C ASN A 185 2.27 10.97 -5.09
N TYR A 186 1.24 10.12 -5.13
CA TYR A 186 -0.03 10.47 -5.76
C TYR A 186 -0.77 11.62 -5.04
N LYS A 187 -0.53 11.85 -3.75
CA LYS A 187 -1.13 12.99 -3.02
C LYS A 187 -0.50 14.31 -3.45
N ASN A 188 0.83 14.34 -3.50
CA ASN A 188 1.57 15.52 -3.95
C ASN A 188 1.31 15.80 -5.43
N TYR A 189 1.29 14.75 -6.25
CA TYR A 189 0.93 14.86 -7.66
C TYR A 189 -0.45 15.49 -7.85
N LEU A 190 -1.46 15.04 -7.09
CA LEU A 190 -2.81 15.60 -7.14
C LEU A 190 -2.83 17.09 -6.74
N SER A 191 -2.11 17.47 -5.68
CA SER A 191 -2.02 18.87 -5.24
C SER A 191 -1.43 19.76 -6.33
N ILE A 192 -0.32 19.36 -6.94
CA ILE A 192 0.33 20.11 -8.02
C ILE A 192 -0.58 20.24 -9.25
N GLN A 193 -1.30 19.17 -9.61
CA GLN A 193 -2.25 19.20 -10.73
C GLN A 193 -3.43 20.13 -10.44
N CYS A 194 -3.96 20.11 -9.21
CA CYS A 194 -5.01 21.05 -8.80
C CYS A 194 -4.56 22.50 -8.90
N ASP A 195 -3.34 22.80 -8.44
CA ASP A 195 -2.76 24.16 -8.56
C ASP A 195 -2.64 24.60 -10.01
N ALA A 196 -2.19 23.71 -10.88
CA ALA A 196 -2.06 24.01 -12.31
C ALA A 196 -3.41 24.25 -12.98
N ILE A 197 -4.42 23.42 -12.65
CA ILE A 197 -5.78 23.56 -13.18
C ILE A 197 -6.40 24.88 -12.71
N ILE A 198 -6.34 25.19 -11.41
CA ILE A 198 -6.88 26.44 -10.85
C ILE A 198 -6.26 27.64 -11.56
N ARG A 199 -4.93 27.63 -11.73
CA ARG A 199 -4.22 28.73 -12.40
C ARG A 199 -4.60 28.88 -13.87
N ASN A 200 -4.77 27.79 -14.57
CA ASN A 200 -5.18 27.80 -15.98
C ASN A 200 -6.62 28.28 -16.12
N THR A 201 -7.54 27.76 -15.28
CA THR A 201 -8.95 28.16 -15.32
C THR A 201 -9.13 29.62 -14.95
N ALA A 202 -8.43 30.10 -13.90
CA ALA A 202 -8.51 31.53 -13.53
C ALA A 202 -8.10 32.48 -14.64
N ARG A 203 -7.13 32.10 -15.49
CA ARG A 203 -6.69 32.92 -16.62
C ARG A 203 -7.68 32.97 -17.81
N MET A 204 -8.62 32.04 -17.86
CA MET A 204 -9.60 31.95 -18.95
C MET A 204 -10.87 32.76 -18.68
N TYR A 205 -11.09 33.23 -17.47
CA TYR A 205 -12.31 33.88 -17.04
C TYR A 205 -12.01 35.12 -16.23
N PRO A 206 -12.73 36.25 -16.45
CA PRO A 206 -12.64 37.41 -15.59
C PRO A 206 -13.22 37.13 -14.23
N TYR A 207 -12.72 37.79 -13.19
CA TYR A 207 -13.25 37.61 -11.82
C TYR A 207 -14.70 38.03 -11.71
N ASP A 208 -15.04 39.21 -12.26
CA ASP A 208 -16.38 39.77 -12.27
C ASP A 208 -16.63 40.45 -13.60
N THR A 209 -17.82 40.31 -14.16
CA THR A 209 -18.24 41.01 -15.38
C THR A 209 -19.08 42.23 -14.99
N SER A 210 -18.62 43.41 -15.36
CA SER A 210 -19.30 44.66 -15.03
C SER A 210 -20.58 44.86 -15.85
N GLU A 211 -20.76 44.12 -16.93
CA GLU A 211 -21.91 44.24 -17.83
C GLU A 211 -22.79 42.98 -17.75
N LYS A 212 -24.13 43.20 -17.79
CA LYS A 212 -25.13 42.12 -17.82
C LYS A 212 -25.14 41.45 -19.21
N GLY A 213 -24.04 40.80 -19.56
CA GLY A 213 -23.90 40.00 -20.77
C GLY A 213 -23.64 38.53 -20.38
N ASP A 214 -23.89 37.63 -21.32
CA ASP A 214 -23.73 36.15 -21.17
C ASP A 214 -22.29 35.68 -20.92
N GLU A 215 -21.38 36.54 -20.50
CA GLU A 215 -19.99 36.19 -20.24
C GLU A 215 -19.85 35.50 -18.87
N LYS A 216 -19.27 34.31 -18.91
CA LYS A 216 -18.99 33.54 -17.71
C LYS A 216 -17.91 34.20 -16.87
N SER A 217 -18.16 34.39 -15.57
CA SER A 217 -17.19 34.97 -14.63
C SER A 217 -16.92 33.99 -13.48
N LEU A 218 -15.72 34.07 -12.89
CA LEU A 218 -15.33 33.23 -11.74
C LEU A 218 -16.28 33.37 -10.55
N ARG A 219 -16.86 34.56 -10.37
CA ARG A 219 -17.81 34.86 -9.30
C ARG A 219 -19.24 34.42 -9.61
N GLY A 220 -19.71 34.69 -10.83
CA GLY A 220 -21.10 34.44 -11.23
C GLY A 220 -21.40 33.02 -11.65
N SER A 221 -20.44 32.37 -12.33
CA SER A 221 -20.60 31.08 -12.97
C SER A 221 -19.72 29.96 -12.31
N SER A 222 -19.45 30.08 -11.02
CA SER A 222 -18.52 29.18 -10.31
C SER A 222 -18.89 27.68 -10.41
N GLN A 223 -20.19 27.35 -10.47
CA GLN A 223 -20.65 25.96 -10.65
C GLN A 223 -20.38 25.42 -12.04
N GLU A 224 -20.64 26.20 -13.08
CA GLU A 224 -20.41 25.80 -14.48
C GLU A 224 -18.90 25.66 -14.79
N ILE A 225 -18.09 26.53 -14.19
CA ILE A 225 -16.63 26.47 -14.33
C ILE A 225 -16.03 25.27 -13.61
N ALA A 226 -16.63 24.81 -12.50
CA ALA A 226 -16.19 23.64 -11.76
C ALA A 226 -16.43 22.30 -12.49
N GLU A 227 -17.28 22.29 -13.53
CA GLU A 227 -17.59 21.11 -14.34
C GLU A 227 -16.66 20.96 -15.57
N ILE A 228 -15.82 21.97 -15.86
CA ILE A 228 -14.85 21.97 -16.96
C ILE A 228 -13.53 21.33 -16.49
#